data_5a71c943cf73445d7c26977f1a45a490
#
_entry.id   5a71c943cf73445d7c26977f1a45a490
#
_cell.length_a   1.000
_cell.length_b   1.000
_cell.length_c   1.000
_cell.angle_alpha   90.00
_cell.angle_beta   90.00
_cell.angle_gamma   90.00
#
_symmetry.space_group_name_H-M   'P 1'
#
loop_
_entity.id
_entity.type
_entity.pdbx_description
1 polymer ?
#
loop_
_entity_poly.entity_id
_entity_poly.type
_entity_poly.pdbx_seq_one_letter_code
_entity_poly.pdbx_strand_id
1 'polypeptide(L)'
;VYKRQMEIIKYSNIGCREINQDCLASLSFDHDKSIHIVADGIGGYDCGEIASKIVCESYIHGLVNNLSIDEVTKEVSKNIQTECRNLGVSKMGSTVAAVFLNGLQASIFWAGDSRVYVFRDKHLLYQTEDHSLLNELSRIRELSFDEKKRYKHIITRSIMGNADDKVDHDNLELCFGDEILICTDGMYNEYPIDYLIESIRMDKLDIEKKNDSFMDNHSFIYILL
;
A
#
# COMPACT_ATOMS: atom_id res chain seq x y z
N VAL A 1 30.10 -11.28 -10.75
CA VAL A 1 28.63 -11.33 -10.90
C VAL A 1 28.14 -9.89 -10.73
N TYR A 2 27.73 -9.25 -11.81
CA TYR A 2 27.12 -7.91 -11.75
C TYR A 2 25.79 -8.06 -10.99
N LYS A 3 25.69 -7.52 -9.76
CA LYS A 3 24.39 -7.32 -9.10
C LYS A 3 23.62 -6.33 -9.98
N ARG A 4 22.53 -6.75 -10.60
CA ARG A 4 21.58 -5.79 -11.16
C ARG A 4 21.07 -4.96 -9.99
N GLN A 5 21.26 -3.66 -10.08
CA GLN A 5 20.75 -2.73 -9.08
C GLN A 5 19.25 -2.65 -9.28
N MET A 6 18.48 -2.88 -8.23
CA MET A 6 17.03 -2.72 -8.22
C MET A 6 16.69 -1.27 -8.58
N GLU A 7 15.81 -1.09 -9.53
CA GLU A 7 15.29 0.22 -9.90
C GLU A 7 14.02 0.50 -9.10
N ILE A 8 13.94 1.69 -8.49
CA ILE A 8 12.80 2.07 -7.64
C ILE A 8 12.32 3.45 -8.07
N ILE A 9 11.04 3.54 -8.45
CA ILE A 9 10.35 4.79 -8.74
C ILE A 9 9.30 5.01 -7.65
N LYS A 10 9.27 6.21 -7.07
CA LYS A 10 8.28 6.62 -6.07
C LYS A 10 7.56 7.87 -6.55
N TYR A 11 6.27 7.88 -6.38
CA TYR A 11 5.43 9.01 -6.73
C TYR A 11 4.31 9.18 -5.71
N SER A 12 4.08 10.41 -5.27
CA SER A 12 2.96 10.77 -4.40
C SER A 12 2.51 12.18 -4.70
N ASN A 13 1.22 12.37 -4.80
CA ASN A 13 0.62 13.68 -5.03
C ASN A 13 -0.70 13.84 -4.27
N ILE A 14 -1.01 15.07 -3.91
CA ILE A 14 -2.17 15.42 -3.11
C ILE A 14 -3.50 15.35 -3.90
N GLY A 15 -3.46 15.46 -5.25
CA GLY A 15 -4.66 15.59 -6.06
C GLY A 15 -5.49 16.83 -5.68
N CYS A 16 -6.80 16.71 -5.68
CA CYS A 16 -7.73 17.79 -5.30
C CYS A 16 -8.02 17.88 -3.80
N ARG A 17 -7.31 17.12 -2.96
CA ARG A 17 -7.48 17.15 -1.50
C ARG A 17 -6.72 18.33 -0.88
N GLU A 18 -7.07 18.72 0.35
CA GLU A 18 -6.36 19.76 1.10
C GLU A 18 -5.09 19.24 1.77
N ILE A 19 -5.08 17.94 2.13
CA ILE A 19 -3.97 17.27 2.82
C ILE A 19 -3.65 15.99 2.07
N ASN A 20 -2.37 15.69 1.93
CA ASN A 20 -1.94 14.38 1.46
C ASN A 20 -1.86 13.44 2.67
N GLN A 21 -2.79 12.49 2.73
CA GLN A 21 -2.87 11.47 3.78
C GLN A 21 -2.13 10.17 3.40
N ASP A 22 -1.62 10.09 2.17
CA ASP A 22 -0.77 8.98 1.73
C ASP A 22 0.64 9.09 2.31
N CYS A 23 1.23 7.98 2.65
CA CYS A 23 2.63 7.87 3.04
C CYS A 23 3.34 6.78 2.25
N LEU A 24 4.53 7.10 1.74
CA LEU A 24 5.41 6.17 1.06
C LEU A 24 6.69 5.96 1.86
N ALA A 25 7.11 4.73 2.02
CA ALA A 25 8.39 4.41 2.62
C ALA A 25 9.12 3.32 1.84
N SER A 26 10.42 3.49 1.68
CA SER A 26 11.27 2.53 0.98
C SER A 26 12.66 2.60 1.56
N LEU A 27 13.15 1.48 2.07
CA LEU A 27 14.46 1.36 2.68
C LEU A 27 15.12 0.05 2.26
N SER A 28 16.34 0.15 1.73
CA SER A 28 17.23 -1.00 1.57
C SER A 28 18.17 -1.07 2.77
N PHE A 29 18.27 -2.23 3.38
CA PHE A 29 19.15 -2.48 4.52
C PHE A 29 19.70 -3.90 4.39
N ASP A 30 20.87 -4.14 5.00
CA ASP A 30 21.68 -5.30 4.70
C ASP A 30 21.99 -5.42 3.19
N HIS A 31 22.63 -6.50 2.79
CA HIS A 31 23.09 -6.66 1.41
C HIS A 31 21.98 -7.01 0.42
N ASP A 32 20.90 -7.63 0.89
CA ASP A 32 19.84 -8.21 0.03
C ASP A 32 18.43 -7.98 0.58
N LYS A 33 18.27 -7.14 1.63
CA LYS A 33 16.97 -6.87 2.23
C LYS A 33 16.50 -5.46 1.91
N SER A 34 15.22 -5.34 1.59
CA SER A 34 14.55 -4.05 1.47
C SER A 34 13.07 -4.15 1.87
N ILE A 35 12.52 -3.02 2.27
CA ILE A 35 11.10 -2.86 2.61
C ILE A 35 10.53 -1.69 1.83
N HIS A 36 9.37 -1.89 1.23
CA HIS A 36 8.65 -0.91 0.45
C HIS A 36 7.20 -0.90 0.91
N ILE A 37 6.69 0.27 1.30
CA ILE A 37 5.38 0.43 1.95
C ILE A 37 4.65 1.60 1.31
N VAL A 38 3.38 1.38 1.06
CA VAL A 38 2.38 2.41 0.75
C VAL A 38 1.29 2.33 1.80
N ALA A 39 0.93 3.45 2.38
CA ALA A 39 -0.10 3.57 3.39
C ALA A 39 -1.00 4.75 3.06
N ASP A 40 -2.30 4.54 3.08
CA ASP A 40 -3.34 5.54 2.83
C ASP A 40 -4.05 5.85 4.13
N GLY A 41 -3.98 7.10 4.58
CA GLY A 41 -4.65 7.57 5.78
C GLY A 41 -6.15 7.68 5.56
N ILE A 42 -6.95 6.97 6.37
CA ILE A 42 -8.38 6.88 6.16
C ILE A 42 -9.05 8.24 6.33
N GLY A 43 -9.55 8.78 5.20
CA GLY A 43 -10.35 9.99 5.17
C GLY A 43 -11.64 9.85 5.98
N GLY A 44 -12.07 10.94 6.64
CA GLY A 44 -13.25 10.94 7.51
C GLY A 44 -12.94 10.70 8.99
N TYR A 45 -11.72 10.32 9.34
CA TYR A 45 -11.16 10.42 10.68
C TYR A 45 -10.15 11.57 10.74
N ASP A 46 -9.93 12.10 11.94
CA ASP A 46 -8.89 13.12 12.16
C ASP A 46 -7.50 12.50 11.95
N CYS A 47 -6.55 13.28 11.41
CA CYS A 47 -5.13 12.93 11.38
C CYS A 47 -4.78 11.65 10.59
N GLY A 48 -5.41 11.40 9.43
CA GLY A 48 -5.06 10.27 8.55
C GLY A 48 -3.59 10.30 8.11
N GLU A 49 -3.04 11.47 7.84
CA GLU A 49 -1.63 11.70 7.50
C GLU A 49 -0.65 11.29 8.62
N ILE A 50 -1.09 11.40 9.87
CA ILE A 50 -0.30 10.95 11.02
C ILE A 50 -0.38 9.42 11.13
N ALA A 51 -1.55 8.84 10.91
CA ALA A 51 -1.74 7.39 10.97
C ALA A 51 -0.92 6.67 9.89
N SER A 52 -0.97 7.13 8.63
CA SER A 52 -0.20 6.53 7.53
C SER A 52 1.32 6.64 7.76
N LYS A 53 1.77 7.76 8.32
CA LYS A 53 3.17 7.94 8.71
C LYS A 53 3.60 6.98 9.82
N ILE A 54 2.79 6.83 10.88
CA ILE A 54 3.06 5.86 11.96
C ILE A 54 3.17 4.45 11.40
N VAL A 55 2.27 4.06 10.49
CA VAL A 55 2.30 2.76 9.82
C VAL A 55 3.64 2.57 9.10
N CYS A 56 4.03 3.49 8.22
CA CYS A 56 5.28 3.40 7.46
C CYS A 56 6.51 3.31 8.37
N GLU A 57 6.64 4.22 9.34
CA GLU A 57 7.79 4.30 10.23
C GLU A 57 7.92 3.08 11.14
N SER A 58 6.80 2.61 11.69
CA SER A 58 6.80 1.47 12.61
C SER A 58 7.15 0.15 11.89
N TYR A 59 6.61 -0.08 10.68
CA TYR A 59 6.97 -1.28 9.92
C TYR A 59 8.45 -1.27 9.48
N ILE A 60 8.98 -0.14 9.05
CA ILE A 60 10.42 -0.04 8.77
C ILE A 60 11.22 -0.37 10.02
N HIS A 61 10.93 0.30 11.13
CA HIS A 61 11.67 0.11 12.37
C HIS A 61 11.62 -1.34 12.86
N GLY A 62 10.42 -1.95 12.91
CA GLY A 62 10.26 -3.30 13.41
C GLY A 62 10.95 -4.36 12.55
N LEU A 63 10.78 -4.30 11.21
CA LEU A 63 11.36 -5.28 10.30
C LEU A 63 12.89 -5.15 10.19
N VAL A 64 13.44 -3.95 10.27
CA VAL A 64 14.90 -3.74 10.38
C VAL A 64 15.45 -4.37 11.66
N ASN A 65 14.69 -4.35 12.75
CA ASN A 65 15.05 -5.00 14.02
C ASN A 65 14.65 -6.49 14.08
N ASN A 66 14.33 -7.11 12.94
CA ASN A 66 13.98 -8.54 12.78
C ASN A 66 12.74 -8.99 13.57
N LEU A 67 11.82 -8.09 13.87
CA LEU A 67 10.50 -8.48 14.38
C LEU A 67 9.68 -9.13 13.25
N SER A 68 8.79 -10.03 13.61
CA SER A 68 7.81 -10.58 12.67
C SER A 68 6.75 -9.54 12.27
N ILE A 69 6.10 -9.73 11.13
CA ILE A 69 5.03 -8.84 10.65
C ILE A 69 3.92 -8.70 11.71
N ASP A 70 3.54 -9.79 12.38
CA ASP A 70 2.50 -9.77 13.42
C ASP A 70 2.93 -8.98 14.67
N GLU A 71 4.20 -9.10 15.08
CA GLU A 71 4.73 -8.32 16.20
C GLU A 71 4.74 -6.83 15.86
N VAL A 72 5.21 -6.49 14.66
CA VAL A 72 5.20 -5.09 14.19
C VAL A 72 3.78 -4.56 14.09
N THR A 73 2.81 -5.34 13.57
CA THR A 73 1.42 -4.91 13.48
C THR A 73 0.85 -4.52 14.85
N LYS A 74 1.16 -5.29 15.89
CA LYS A 74 0.78 -4.95 17.27
C LYS A 74 1.44 -3.66 17.78
N GLU A 75 2.71 -3.44 17.42
CA GLU A 75 3.40 -2.18 17.77
C GLU A 75 2.78 -0.98 17.03
N VAL A 76 2.48 -1.11 15.73
CA VAL A 76 1.79 -0.08 14.94
C VAL A 76 0.48 0.30 15.60
N SER A 77 -0.36 -0.70 15.93
CA SER A 77 -1.66 -0.45 16.59
C SER A 77 -1.50 0.28 17.93
N LYS A 78 -0.51 -0.12 18.72
CA LYS A 78 -0.20 0.55 19.99
C LYS A 78 0.28 2.00 19.78
N ASN A 79 1.09 2.25 18.75
CA ASN A 79 1.57 3.59 18.42
C ASN A 79 0.43 4.50 17.97
N ILE A 80 -0.46 4.01 17.09
CA ILE A 80 -1.68 4.72 16.68
C ILE A 80 -2.56 5.04 17.90
N GLN A 81 -2.83 4.06 18.76
CA GLN A 81 -3.64 4.27 19.96
C GLN A 81 -3.00 5.31 20.90
N THR A 82 -1.69 5.29 21.05
CA THR A 82 -0.97 6.24 21.88
C THR A 82 -1.08 7.65 21.30
N GLU A 83 -0.90 7.79 19.99
CA GLU A 83 -0.98 9.08 19.33
C GLU A 83 -2.41 9.65 19.32
N CYS A 84 -3.44 8.82 19.19
CA CYS A 84 -4.82 9.25 19.39
C CYS A 84 -5.01 9.93 20.76
N ARG A 85 -4.43 9.34 21.81
CA ARG A 85 -4.52 9.92 23.18
C ARG A 85 -3.76 11.24 23.29
N ASN A 86 -2.56 11.31 22.70
CA ASN A 86 -1.73 12.53 22.71
C ASN A 86 -2.42 13.70 22.01
N LEU A 87 -3.07 13.43 20.89
CA LEU A 87 -3.77 14.44 20.08
C LEU A 87 -5.20 14.73 20.57
N GLY A 88 -5.74 13.91 21.47
CA GLY A 88 -7.11 14.04 21.96
C GLY A 88 -8.16 13.70 20.89
N VAL A 89 -7.81 12.92 19.86
CA VAL A 89 -8.72 12.48 18.82
C VAL A 89 -9.31 11.11 19.15
N SER A 90 -10.54 10.86 18.71
CA SER A 90 -11.23 9.62 19.02
C SER A 90 -10.70 8.41 18.26
N LYS A 91 -10.32 8.61 17.00
CA LYS A 91 -9.83 7.57 16.08
C LYS A 91 -9.00 8.19 14.98
N MET A 92 -7.99 7.48 14.55
CA MET A 92 -7.30 7.64 13.30
C MET A 92 -6.91 6.25 12.78
N GLY A 93 -6.67 6.13 11.49
CA GLY A 93 -6.33 4.85 10.91
C GLY A 93 -5.70 4.98 9.54
N SER A 94 -5.18 3.88 9.06
CA SER A 94 -4.55 3.81 7.74
C SER A 94 -4.65 2.41 7.16
N THR A 95 -4.65 2.34 5.83
CA THR A 95 -4.32 1.12 5.11
C THR A 95 -2.83 0.82 5.23
N VAL A 96 -2.42 -0.35 4.82
CA VAL A 96 -1.03 -0.71 4.53
C VAL A 96 -1.00 -1.68 3.36
N ALA A 97 -0.12 -1.44 2.41
CA ALA A 97 0.29 -2.41 1.39
C ALA A 97 1.81 -2.38 1.31
N ALA A 98 2.46 -3.54 1.47
CA ALA A 98 3.89 -3.59 1.63
C ALA A 98 4.53 -4.85 1.06
N VAL A 99 5.78 -4.72 0.65
CA VAL A 99 6.64 -5.82 0.20
C VAL A 99 7.96 -5.75 0.95
N PHE A 100 8.26 -6.79 1.70
CA PHE A 100 9.57 -7.03 2.29
C PHE A 100 10.33 -8.02 1.40
N LEU A 101 11.46 -7.60 0.87
CA LEU A 101 12.33 -8.41 0.03
C LEU A 101 13.52 -8.93 0.84
N ASN A 102 13.84 -10.20 0.66
CA ASN A 102 15.06 -10.83 1.12
C ASN A 102 15.65 -11.64 -0.06
N GLY A 103 16.55 -11.01 -0.81
CA GLY A 103 16.94 -11.49 -2.13
C GLY A 103 15.73 -11.51 -3.07
N LEU A 104 15.43 -12.70 -3.61
CA LEU A 104 14.25 -12.93 -4.49
C LEU A 104 13.04 -13.48 -3.74
N GLN A 105 13.08 -13.57 -2.42
CA GLN A 105 11.93 -13.93 -1.61
C GLN A 105 11.19 -12.66 -1.20
N ALA A 106 9.92 -12.56 -1.58
CA ALA A 106 9.04 -11.47 -1.23
C ALA A 106 8.02 -11.93 -0.19
N SER A 107 7.95 -11.21 0.94
CA SER A 107 6.82 -11.28 1.87
C SER A 107 5.95 -10.06 1.62
N ILE A 108 4.74 -10.29 1.12
CA ILE A 108 3.73 -9.27 0.84
C ILE A 108 2.75 -9.27 2.01
N PHE A 109 2.42 -8.09 2.54
CA PHE A 109 1.42 -7.97 3.60
C PHE A 109 0.57 -6.71 3.41
N TRP A 110 -0.72 -6.80 3.76
CA TRP A 110 -1.65 -5.70 3.54
C TRP A 110 -2.86 -5.70 4.50
N ALA A 111 -3.41 -4.53 4.71
CA ALA A 111 -4.71 -4.29 5.31
C ALA A 111 -5.35 -3.07 4.65
N GLY A 112 -6.55 -3.23 4.10
CA GLY A 112 -7.26 -2.18 3.36
C GLY A 112 -7.39 -2.51 1.89
N ASP A 113 -7.46 -1.47 1.09
CA ASP A 113 -7.63 -1.49 -0.38
C ASP A 113 -6.46 -0.87 -1.15
N SER A 114 -5.40 -0.44 -0.46
CA SER A 114 -4.10 -0.24 -1.12
C SER A 114 -3.56 -1.58 -1.59
N ARG A 115 -2.98 -1.63 -2.78
CA ARG A 115 -2.69 -2.89 -3.49
C ARG A 115 -1.21 -3.09 -3.78
N VAL A 116 -0.82 -4.37 -3.82
CA VAL A 116 0.44 -4.85 -4.40
C VAL A 116 0.12 -5.64 -5.66
N TYR A 117 0.79 -5.31 -6.75
CA TYR A 117 0.77 -6.05 -8.01
C TYR A 117 2.17 -6.58 -8.29
N VAL A 118 2.27 -7.80 -8.81
CA VAL A 118 3.53 -8.36 -9.33
C VAL A 118 3.32 -8.77 -10.78
N PHE A 119 4.23 -8.34 -11.64
CA PHE A 119 4.22 -8.68 -13.05
C PHE A 119 5.47 -9.49 -13.40
N ARG A 120 5.28 -10.52 -14.23
CA ARG A 120 6.36 -11.31 -14.85
C ARG A 120 6.13 -11.39 -16.34
N ASP A 121 7.16 -11.12 -17.14
CA ASP A 121 7.06 -11.14 -18.60
C ASP A 121 5.90 -10.29 -19.13
N LYS A 122 5.64 -9.13 -18.51
CA LYS A 122 4.55 -8.17 -18.78
C LYS A 122 3.15 -8.67 -18.42
N HIS A 123 3.00 -9.84 -17.83
CA HIS A 123 1.72 -10.39 -17.40
C HIS A 123 1.55 -10.24 -15.89
N LEU A 124 0.34 -9.92 -15.46
CA LEU A 124 -0.01 -9.90 -14.04
C LEU A 124 0.12 -11.32 -13.46
N LEU A 125 1.06 -11.48 -12.53
CA LEU A 125 1.32 -12.73 -11.82
C LEU A 125 0.53 -12.79 -10.50
N TYR A 126 0.46 -11.67 -9.78
CA TYR A 126 -0.14 -11.59 -8.45
C TYR A 126 -0.75 -10.21 -8.22
N GLN A 127 -1.83 -10.19 -7.46
CA GLN A 127 -2.46 -8.98 -6.91
C GLN A 127 -3.07 -9.29 -5.55
N THR A 128 -2.88 -8.39 -4.59
CA THR A 128 -3.56 -8.46 -3.29
C THR A 128 -5.07 -8.30 -3.46
N GLU A 129 -5.84 -8.96 -2.61
CA GLU A 129 -7.30 -8.82 -2.57
C GLU A 129 -7.71 -7.76 -1.54
N ASP A 130 -8.50 -6.76 -1.98
CA ASP A 130 -8.92 -5.68 -1.11
C ASP A 130 -9.79 -6.17 0.05
N HIS A 131 -9.55 -5.64 1.24
CA HIS A 131 -10.45 -5.78 2.37
C HIS A 131 -11.61 -4.77 2.23
N SER A 132 -12.55 -5.08 1.36
CA SER A 132 -13.70 -4.24 1.05
C SER A 132 -15.02 -5.00 1.24
N LEU A 133 -16.06 -4.26 1.59
CA LEU A 133 -17.41 -4.83 1.71
C LEU A 133 -17.87 -5.46 0.40
N LEU A 134 -17.45 -4.89 -0.74
CA LEU A 134 -17.69 -5.46 -2.05
C LEU A 134 -17.16 -6.89 -2.16
N ASN A 135 -15.90 -7.11 -1.79
CA ASN A 135 -15.27 -8.43 -1.90
C ASN A 135 -15.89 -9.42 -0.91
N GLU A 136 -16.14 -9.00 0.33
CA GLU A 136 -16.78 -9.86 1.33
C GLU A 136 -18.18 -10.32 0.90
N LEU A 137 -19.01 -9.41 0.43
CA LEU A 137 -20.37 -9.75 -0.03
C LEU A 137 -20.37 -10.55 -1.33
N SER A 138 -19.43 -10.29 -2.25
CA SER A 138 -19.31 -11.02 -3.52
C SER A 138 -18.98 -12.50 -3.33
N ARG A 139 -18.35 -12.88 -2.20
CA ARG A 139 -18.09 -14.28 -1.83
C ARG A 139 -19.35 -15.00 -1.35
N ILE A 140 -20.37 -14.25 -0.89
CA ILE A 140 -21.58 -14.81 -0.29
C ILE A 140 -22.71 -14.86 -1.29
N ARG A 141 -22.85 -13.84 -2.15
CA ARG A 141 -23.91 -13.72 -3.15
C ARG A 141 -23.52 -12.86 -4.35
N GLU A 142 -24.26 -13.01 -5.42
CA GLU A 142 -24.15 -12.08 -6.55
C GLU A 142 -24.65 -10.68 -6.15
N LEU A 143 -23.93 -9.65 -6.55
CA LEU A 143 -24.26 -8.26 -6.28
C LEU A 143 -24.72 -7.57 -7.57
N SER A 144 -25.75 -6.73 -7.45
CA SER A 144 -26.19 -5.84 -8.54
C SER A 144 -25.12 -4.78 -8.86
N PHE A 145 -25.25 -4.16 -10.02
CA PHE A 145 -24.34 -3.08 -10.42
C PHE A 145 -24.31 -1.92 -9.41
N ASP A 146 -25.47 -1.52 -8.90
CA ASP A 146 -25.59 -0.42 -7.93
C ASP A 146 -24.97 -0.78 -6.57
N GLU A 147 -25.12 -2.04 -6.14
CA GLU A 147 -24.47 -2.54 -4.92
C GLU A 147 -22.95 -2.56 -5.07
N LYS A 148 -22.44 -3.05 -6.20
CA LYS A 148 -20.99 -3.03 -6.51
C LYS A 148 -20.45 -1.60 -6.45
N LYS A 149 -21.13 -0.65 -7.06
CA LYS A 149 -20.74 0.76 -7.06
C LYS A 149 -20.76 1.36 -5.64
N ARG A 150 -21.76 0.99 -4.81
CA ARG A 150 -21.90 1.48 -3.43
C ARG A 150 -20.83 0.92 -2.49
N TYR A 151 -20.48 -0.37 -2.64
CA TYR A 151 -19.67 -1.09 -1.65
C TYR A 151 -18.18 -1.09 -1.95
N LYS A 152 -17.75 -0.73 -3.16
CA LYS A 152 -16.34 -0.79 -3.54
C LYS A 152 -15.41 0.11 -2.71
N HIS A 153 -15.94 1.20 -2.14
CA HIS A 153 -15.17 2.15 -1.33
C HIS A 153 -15.33 1.94 0.19
N ILE A 154 -16.02 0.87 0.60
CA ILE A 154 -16.19 0.57 2.03
C ILE A 154 -15.12 -0.41 2.44
N ILE A 155 -14.09 0.10 3.12
CA ILE A 155 -13.00 -0.70 3.67
C ILE A 155 -13.53 -1.44 4.91
N THR A 156 -13.26 -2.74 5.01
CA THR A 156 -13.67 -3.60 6.13
C THR A 156 -12.54 -3.94 7.08
N ARG A 157 -11.29 -3.69 6.67
CA ARG A 157 -10.09 -3.88 7.50
C ARG A 157 -9.06 -2.80 7.21
N SER A 158 -8.45 -2.29 8.27
CA SER A 158 -7.36 -1.32 8.26
C SER A 158 -6.68 -1.33 9.62
N ILE A 159 -5.59 -0.61 9.78
CA ILE A 159 -4.93 -0.45 11.07
C ILE A 159 -5.51 0.78 11.77
N MET A 160 -6.22 0.54 12.86
CA MET A 160 -7.01 1.56 13.57
C MET A 160 -6.55 1.80 15.03
N GLY A 161 -5.48 1.13 15.46
CA GLY A 161 -5.04 1.16 16.86
C GLY A 161 -5.85 0.22 17.76
N ASN A 162 -6.50 -0.79 17.20
CA ASN A 162 -7.24 -1.80 17.96
C ASN A 162 -6.33 -2.99 18.29
N ALA A 163 -6.67 -3.70 19.38
CA ALA A 163 -5.90 -4.87 19.80
C ALA A 163 -6.00 -6.06 18.83
N ASP A 164 -7.00 -6.07 17.98
CA ASP A 164 -7.31 -7.10 16.98
C ASP A 164 -6.93 -6.68 15.54
N ASP A 165 -6.26 -5.54 15.39
CA ASP A 165 -5.72 -5.14 14.09
C ASP A 165 -4.80 -6.25 13.54
N LYS A 166 -4.97 -6.57 12.28
CA LYS A 166 -4.20 -7.62 11.60
C LYS A 166 -4.03 -7.30 10.12
N VAL A 167 -2.97 -7.85 9.55
CA VAL A 167 -2.70 -7.84 8.12
C VAL A 167 -2.84 -9.26 7.55
N ASP A 168 -3.24 -9.36 6.30
CA ASP A 168 -3.05 -10.58 5.53
C ASP A 168 -1.63 -10.57 4.97
N HIS A 169 -1.07 -11.75 4.71
CA HIS A 169 0.27 -11.88 4.15
C HIS A 169 0.39 -13.08 3.22
N ASP A 170 1.20 -12.92 2.19
CA ASP A 170 1.58 -13.94 1.23
C ASP A 170 3.09 -13.92 0.99
N ASN A 171 3.64 -15.05 0.57
CA ASN A 171 5.04 -15.15 0.18
C ASN A 171 5.14 -15.57 -1.29
N LEU A 172 5.99 -14.87 -2.04
CA LEU A 172 6.27 -15.15 -3.45
C LEU A 172 7.76 -15.34 -3.68
N GLU A 173 8.10 -16.27 -4.55
CA GLU A 173 9.43 -16.38 -5.12
C GLU A 173 9.48 -15.60 -6.42
N LEU A 174 10.31 -14.56 -6.43
CA LEU A 174 10.48 -13.64 -7.55
C LEU A 174 11.63 -14.06 -8.44
N CYS A 175 11.67 -13.49 -9.63
CA CYS A 175 12.76 -13.63 -10.59
C CYS A 175 13.35 -12.27 -10.96
N PHE A 176 14.58 -12.25 -11.42
CA PHE A 176 15.13 -11.04 -12.04
C PHE A 176 14.30 -10.63 -13.25
N GLY A 177 13.91 -9.37 -13.30
CA GLY A 177 13.03 -8.81 -14.30
C GLY A 177 11.55 -8.81 -13.90
N ASP A 178 11.19 -9.36 -12.73
CA ASP A 178 9.86 -9.14 -12.18
C ASP A 178 9.70 -7.67 -11.77
N GLU A 179 8.49 -7.17 -11.95
CA GLU A 179 8.10 -5.81 -11.62
C GLU A 179 7.07 -5.84 -10.50
N ILE A 180 7.25 -4.98 -9.50
CA ILE A 180 6.31 -4.83 -8.39
C ILE A 180 5.77 -3.42 -8.43
N LEU A 181 4.45 -3.28 -8.32
CA LEU A 181 3.77 -2.00 -8.14
C LEU A 181 2.98 -2.06 -6.84
N ILE A 182 3.20 -1.08 -5.96
CA ILE A 182 2.44 -0.88 -4.74
C ILE A 182 1.75 0.47 -4.87
N CYS A 183 0.44 0.57 -4.69
CA CYS A 183 -0.26 1.84 -4.87
C CYS A 183 -1.51 1.98 -4.00
N THR A 184 -1.90 3.24 -3.75
CA THR A 184 -3.15 3.60 -3.09
C THR A 184 -4.34 3.53 -4.06
N ASP A 185 -5.55 3.56 -3.52
CA ASP A 185 -6.79 3.46 -4.30
C ASP A 185 -7.00 4.67 -5.22
N GLY A 186 -6.60 5.87 -4.81
CA GLY A 186 -6.63 7.06 -5.68
C GLY A 186 -5.80 6.89 -6.95
N MET A 187 -4.75 6.05 -6.93
CA MET A 187 -4.01 5.75 -8.14
C MET A 187 -4.81 4.84 -9.08
N TYR A 188 -5.19 3.65 -8.64
CA TYR A 188 -5.81 2.66 -9.55
C TYR A 188 -7.27 2.94 -9.90
N ASN A 189 -7.97 3.79 -9.13
CA ASN A 189 -9.33 4.19 -9.45
C ASN A 189 -9.39 5.18 -10.61
N GLU A 190 -8.38 6.02 -10.78
CA GLU A 190 -8.37 7.11 -11.77
C GLU A 190 -7.34 6.90 -12.90
N TYR A 191 -6.36 6.01 -12.69
CA TYR A 191 -5.31 5.73 -13.68
C TYR A 191 -5.19 4.22 -13.90
N PRO A 192 -5.49 3.70 -15.11
CA PRO A 192 -5.42 2.27 -15.38
C PRO A 192 -4.02 1.71 -15.13
N ILE A 193 -3.92 0.66 -14.34
CA ILE A 193 -2.65 0.07 -13.91
C ILE A 193 -1.81 -0.43 -15.11
N ASP A 194 -2.45 -1.04 -16.11
CA ASP A 194 -1.76 -1.49 -17.32
C ASP A 194 -1.10 -0.31 -18.06
N TYR A 195 -1.79 0.83 -18.13
CA TYR A 195 -1.25 2.03 -18.75
C TYR A 195 -0.12 2.65 -17.91
N LEU A 196 -0.24 2.64 -16.57
CA LEU A 196 0.80 3.11 -15.67
C LEU A 196 2.10 2.31 -15.89
N ILE A 197 2.01 1.00 -15.82
CA ILE A 197 3.16 0.10 -16.01
C ILE A 197 3.80 0.29 -17.39
N GLU A 198 3.01 0.34 -18.46
CA GLU A 198 3.54 0.57 -19.81
C GLU A 198 4.21 1.95 -19.95
N SER A 199 3.65 2.98 -19.31
CA SER A 199 4.23 4.33 -19.31
C SER A 199 5.57 4.37 -18.59
N ILE A 200 5.71 3.64 -17.47
CA ILE A 200 6.96 3.49 -16.73
C ILE A 200 7.99 2.75 -17.61
N ARG A 201 7.63 1.62 -18.20
CA ARG A 201 8.51 0.81 -19.09
C ARG A 201 9.04 1.61 -20.27
N MET A 202 8.26 2.56 -20.78
CA MET A 202 8.61 3.41 -21.92
C MET A 202 9.34 4.69 -21.54
N ASP A 203 9.59 4.93 -20.25
CA ASP A 203 10.10 6.22 -19.73
C ASP A 203 9.25 7.42 -20.21
N LYS A 204 7.93 7.23 -20.22
CA LYS A 204 6.93 8.20 -20.69
C LYS A 204 5.86 8.48 -19.65
N LEU A 205 6.24 8.44 -18.37
CA LEU A 205 5.32 8.71 -17.28
C LEU A 205 4.85 10.18 -17.36
N ASP A 206 3.57 10.38 -17.69
CA ASP A 206 2.95 11.69 -17.86
C ASP A 206 1.94 12.04 -16.76
N ILE A 207 2.00 11.33 -15.66
CA ILE A 207 1.06 11.43 -14.55
C ILE A 207 1.01 12.86 -13.97
N GLU A 208 2.15 13.55 -13.95
CA GLU A 208 2.26 14.93 -13.46
C GLU A 208 1.36 15.90 -14.24
N LYS A 209 1.10 15.63 -15.52
CA LYS A 209 0.22 16.46 -16.35
C LYS A 209 -1.26 16.29 -16.01
N LYS A 210 -1.61 15.25 -15.26
CA LYS A 210 -2.97 14.90 -14.89
C LYS A 210 -3.27 15.16 -13.41
N ASN A 211 -2.29 15.61 -12.62
CA ASN A 211 -2.43 15.78 -11.17
C ASN A 211 -3.68 16.55 -10.74
N ASP A 212 -3.99 17.64 -11.43
CA ASP A 212 -5.15 18.48 -11.12
C ASP A 212 -6.50 17.81 -11.44
N SER A 213 -6.49 16.63 -12.05
CA SER A 213 -7.71 15.87 -12.36
C SER A 213 -8.00 14.74 -11.37
N PHE A 214 -7.02 14.34 -10.56
CA PHE A 214 -7.21 13.31 -9.55
C PHE A 214 -8.02 13.84 -8.36
N MET A 215 -9.09 13.16 -8.03
CA MET A 215 -9.98 13.57 -6.94
C MET A 215 -9.41 13.24 -5.56
N ASP A 216 -8.52 12.24 -5.49
CA ASP A 216 -7.92 11.77 -4.24
C ASP A 216 -6.40 11.89 -4.21
N ASN A 217 -5.82 11.73 -3.01
CA ASN A 217 -4.40 11.47 -2.88
C ASN A 217 -4.06 10.23 -3.70
N HIS A 218 -2.95 10.26 -4.41
CA HIS A 218 -2.57 9.15 -5.27
C HIS A 218 -1.07 8.92 -5.24
N SER A 219 -0.71 7.70 -4.89
CA SER A 219 0.67 7.34 -4.61
C SER A 219 1.02 5.95 -5.10
N PHE A 220 2.27 5.77 -5.52
CA PHE A 220 2.78 4.45 -5.83
C PHE A 220 4.29 4.31 -5.58
N ILE A 221 4.72 3.07 -5.41
CA ILE A 221 6.12 2.62 -5.52
C ILE A 221 6.17 1.56 -6.61
N TYR A 222 7.04 1.76 -7.60
CA TYR A 222 7.37 0.77 -8.61
C TYR A 222 8.79 0.26 -8.39
N ILE A 223 8.98 -1.05 -8.53
CA ILE A 223 10.25 -1.74 -8.31
C ILE A 223 10.49 -2.69 -9.48
N LEU A 224 11.66 -2.59 -10.11
CA LEU A 224 12.17 -3.57 -11.08
C LEU A 224 13.35 -4.32 -10.47
N LEU A 225 13.28 -5.67 -10.44
CA LEU A 225 14.28 -6.56 -9.86
C LEU A 225 15.40 -6.92 -10.84
#